data_2d0ac3cf317dd5aedcfa017c8e98ceec
#
_entry.id   2d0ac3cf317dd5aedcfa017c8e98ceec
#
_cell.length_a   1.000
_cell.length_b   1.000
_cell.length_c   1.000
_cell.angle_alpha   90.00
_cell.angle_beta   90.00
_cell.angle_gamma   90.00
#
_symmetry.space_group_name_H-M   'P 1'
#
loop_
_entity.id
_entity.type
_entity.pdbx_description
1 polymer ?
#
loop_
_entity_poly.entity_id
_entity_poly.type
_entity_poly.pdbx_seq_one_letter_code
_entity_poly.pdbx_strand_id
1 'polypeptide(L)'
;MHIEKMARLVSTIERFNEFIRSYDRYDLDDPNWAISFRDSSGFLGREEAYKIPAAENARDALKYAEWKKEWIGTGKIANYVVKAIDQSKNLIFMNSKVDFKNRLNDKHPMFRKDAERVLYDIYCGNDDATAFRDAMKVFGKKYPTIAFLFFVKDYSKYLPISPENMDESFSLLGIDFKTSYRCSWENYCEYIEIIREIKEVMAETLTMNSELWLIDAHSFVWIIHEERFRNWKPTKEQEAVIEKATEDSIDRITGRKPKQVQTLTTGFVRNTEIAKSAKLRAKGICQLCEKPAPFLGRDGNPYLEAHHILWLSREGEDSLDNVAALCPNCHTKMHIVDDPKDVEKLRRAVAR
;
A
#
# COMPACT_ATOMS: atom_id res chain seq x y z
N MET A 1 8.81 0.11 -14.12
CA MET A 1 8.03 -0.87 -14.95
C MET A 1 8.67 -1.05 -16.32
N HIS A 2 8.76 -2.28 -16.87
CA HIS A 2 9.35 -2.56 -18.20
C HIS A 2 8.46 -1.96 -19.31
N ILE A 3 9.02 -1.48 -20.42
CA ILE A 3 8.27 -0.77 -21.51
C ILE A 3 7.06 -1.58 -22.00
N GLU A 4 7.20 -2.88 -22.20
CA GLU A 4 6.09 -3.75 -22.64
C GLU A 4 4.94 -3.83 -21.61
N LYS A 5 5.27 -3.90 -20.33
CA LYS A 5 4.26 -3.88 -19.25
C LYS A 5 3.56 -2.52 -19.17
N MET A 6 4.29 -1.43 -19.38
CA MET A 6 3.75 -0.07 -19.45
C MET A 6 2.77 0.06 -20.63
N ALA A 7 3.16 -0.37 -21.82
CA ALA A 7 2.32 -0.31 -23.01
C ALA A 7 1.01 -1.10 -22.82
N ARG A 8 1.09 -2.29 -22.21
CA ARG A 8 -0.09 -3.11 -21.89
C ARG A 8 -1.01 -2.43 -20.88
N LEU A 9 -0.46 -1.82 -19.83
CA LEU A 9 -1.25 -1.08 -18.83
C LEU A 9 -1.95 0.11 -19.48
N VAL A 10 -1.21 0.94 -20.25
CA VAL A 10 -1.77 2.11 -20.94
C VAL A 10 -2.87 1.69 -21.91
N SER A 11 -2.63 0.67 -22.75
CA SER A 11 -3.66 0.17 -23.67
C SER A 11 -4.90 -0.34 -22.94
N THR A 12 -4.75 -0.98 -21.79
CA THR A 12 -5.89 -1.43 -20.98
C THR A 12 -6.65 -0.25 -20.37
N ILE A 13 -5.96 0.81 -19.95
CA ILE A 13 -6.58 2.03 -19.43
C ILE A 13 -7.36 2.75 -20.52
N GLU A 14 -6.81 2.88 -21.73
CA GLU A 14 -7.52 3.51 -22.85
C GLU A 14 -8.74 2.68 -23.30
N ARG A 15 -8.60 1.35 -23.32
CA ARG A 15 -9.73 0.46 -23.57
C ARG A 15 -10.81 0.59 -22.50
N PHE A 16 -10.42 0.72 -21.23
CA PHE A 16 -11.35 0.96 -20.13
C PHE A 16 -12.06 2.30 -20.28
N ASN A 17 -11.36 3.34 -20.67
CA ASN A 17 -11.92 4.66 -20.94
C ASN A 17 -13.05 4.60 -21.98
N GLU A 18 -12.79 3.96 -23.13
CA GLU A 18 -13.79 3.78 -24.20
C GLU A 18 -14.94 2.84 -23.77
N PHE A 19 -14.66 1.83 -22.96
CA PHE A 19 -15.71 0.98 -22.38
C PHE A 19 -16.67 1.80 -21.52
N ILE A 20 -16.15 2.62 -20.60
CA ILE A 20 -17.00 3.46 -19.74
C ILE A 20 -17.80 4.44 -20.57
N ARG A 21 -17.16 5.11 -21.54
CA ARG A 21 -17.81 6.04 -22.45
C ARG A 21 -19.00 5.41 -23.18
N SER A 22 -18.85 4.17 -23.66
CA SER A 22 -19.92 3.45 -24.35
C SER A 22 -21.11 3.09 -23.45
N TYR A 23 -20.88 2.86 -22.15
CA TYR A 23 -21.93 2.56 -21.17
C TYR A 23 -22.66 3.79 -20.65
N ASP A 24 -21.97 4.92 -20.55
CA ASP A 24 -22.56 6.15 -20.03
C ASP A 24 -23.47 6.84 -21.07
N ARG A 25 -23.54 6.31 -22.30
CA ARG A 25 -24.36 6.84 -23.40
C ARG A 25 -24.13 8.32 -23.69
N TYR A 26 -22.92 8.81 -23.36
CA TYR A 26 -22.51 10.13 -23.78
C TYR A 26 -22.38 10.17 -25.30
N ASP A 27 -22.73 11.31 -25.89
CA ASP A 27 -22.44 11.57 -27.28
C ASP A 27 -20.96 11.27 -27.54
N LEU A 28 -20.70 10.30 -28.41
CA LEU A 28 -19.32 9.86 -28.71
C LEU A 28 -18.48 11.03 -29.26
N ASP A 29 -19.14 12.11 -29.70
CA ASP A 29 -18.53 13.30 -30.26
C ASP A 29 -18.37 14.44 -29.22
N ASP A 30 -18.78 14.27 -27.95
CA ASP A 30 -18.56 15.29 -26.92
C ASP A 30 -17.08 15.47 -26.60
N PRO A 31 -16.45 16.56 -27.05
CA PRO A 31 -15.01 16.79 -26.79
C PRO A 31 -14.72 17.11 -25.31
N ASN A 32 -15.72 17.38 -24.50
CA ASN A 32 -15.60 17.72 -23.08
C ASN A 32 -15.86 16.51 -22.17
N TRP A 33 -16.16 15.34 -22.76
CA TRP A 33 -16.38 14.15 -21.93
C TRP A 33 -15.08 13.78 -21.19
N ALA A 34 -15.22 13.54 -19.89
CA ALA A 34 -14.15 13.08 -19.04
C ALA A 34 -14.67 12.01 -18.07
N ILE A 35 -13.88 10.99 -17.85
CA ILE A 35 -14.25 9.90 -16.95
C ILE A 35 -14.42 10.40 -15.51
N SER A 36 -15.48 9.94 -14.83
CA SER A 36 -15.72 10.26 -13.43
C SER A 36 -16.03 9.01 -12.63
N PHE A 37 -15.28 8.79 -11.55
CA PHE A 37 -15.49 7.68 -10.62
C PHE A 37 -16.55 7.98 -9.55
N ARG A 38 -16.97 9.25 -9.41
CA ARG A 38 -17.85 9.71 -8.33
C ARG A 38 -19.19 10.27 -8.80
N ASP A 39 -19.36 10.46 -10.10
CA ASP A 39 -20.63 10.90 -10.65
C ASP A 39 -21.64 9.75 -10.57
N SER A 40 -22.64 9.89 -9.71
CA SER A 40 -23.69 8.88 -9.49
C SER A 40 -24.55 8.60 -10.72
N SER A 41 -24.55 9.46 -11.74
CA SER A 41 -25.26 9.26 -12.99
C SER A 41 -24.57 8.27 -13.94
N GLY A 42 -23.23 8.23 -13.90
CA GLY A 42 -22.41 7.38 -14.72
C GLY A 42 -22.32 5.91 -14.25
N PHE A 43 -21.77 5.05 -15.11
CA PHE A 43 -21.54 3.64 -14.81
C PHE A 43 -20.70 3.46 -13.54
N LEU A 44 -19.55 4.11 -13.47
CA LEU A 44 -18.64 4.00 -12.33
C LEU A 44 -19.28 4.51 -11.04
N GLY A 45 -20.05 5.58 -11.09
CA GLY A 45 -20.75 6.11 -9.92
C GLY A 45 -21.78 5.12 -9.37
N ARG A 46 -22.50 4.41 -10.23
CA ARG A 46 -23.46 3.38 -9.81
C ARG A 46 -22.78 2.13 -9.25
N GLU A 47 -21.69 1.68 -9.87
CA GLU A 47 -21.05 0.42 -9.52
C GLU A 47 -20.02 0.56 -8.39
N GLU A 48 -19.29 1.69 -8.30
CA GLU A 48 -18.10 1.83 -7.50
C GLU A 48 -18.13 2.94 -6.43
N ALA A 49 -18.91 4.03 -6.66
CA ALA A 49 -18.90 5.18 -5.74
C ALA A 49 -19.43 4.88 -4.33
N TYR A 50 -20.06 3.72 -4.10
CA TYR A 50 -20.52 3.30 -2.78
C TYR A 50 -19.39 3.03 -1.78
N LYS A 51 -18.16 2.80 -2.23
CA LYS A 51 -17.04 2.32 -1.41
C LYS A 51 -16.66 3.31 -0.31
N ILE A 52 -16.53 4.60 -0.67
CA ILE A 52 -16.19 5.64 0.31
C ILE A 52 -17.31 5.88 1.30
N PRO A 53 -18.57 6.13 0.89
CA PRO A 53 -19.69 6.24 1.83
C PRO A 53 -19.84 5.00 2.74
N ALA A 54 -19.58 3.81 2.24
CA ALA A 54 -19.60 2.60 3.06
C ALA A 54 -18.50 2.60 4.13
N ALA A 55 -17.28 3.05 3.78
CA ALA A 55 -16.18 3.18 4.74
C ALA A 55 -16.46 4.27 5.78
N GLU A 56 -17.01 5.40 5.38
CA GLU A 56 -17.40 6.50 6.28
C GLU A 56 -18.49 6.07 7.24
N ASN A 57 -19.56 5.46 6.77
CA ASN A 57 -20.62 4.92 7.60
C ASN A 57 -20.11 3.85 8.59
N ALA A 58 -19.19 2.99 8.14
CA ALA A 58 -18.55 2.00 9.00
C ALA A 58 -17.68 2.68 10.08
N ARG A 59 -16.92 3.72 9.71
CA ARG A 59 -16.11 4.52 10.64
C ARG A 59 -16.96 5.23 11.68
N ASP A 60 -18.07 5.82 11.28
CA ASP A 60 -19.01 6.46 12.18
C ASP A 60 -19.64 5.45 13.16
N ALA A 61 -19.93 4.24 12.67
CA ALA A 61 -20.45 3.16 13.51
C ALA A 61 -19.43 2.65 14.54
N LEU A 62 -18.12 2.72 14.25
CA LEU A 62 -17.05 2.32 15.16
C LEU A 62 -16.95 3.23 16.38
N LYS A 63 -17.11 4.53 16.22
CA LYS A 63 -16.92 5.52 17.31
C LYS A 63 -15.61 5.33 18.07
N TYR A 64 -14.53 4.94 17.39
CA TYR A 64 -13.28 4.52 18.04
C TYR A 64 -12.58 5.64 18.83
N ALA A 65 -12.88 6.91 18.55
CA ALA A 65 -12.42 8.03 19.36
C ALA A 65 -12.91 7.98 20.83
N GLU A 66 -14.02 7.27 21.08
CA GLU A 66 -14.57 7.08 22.43
C GLU A 66 -13.99 5.85 23.14
N TRP A 67 -13.20 4.99 22.43
CA TRP A 67 -12.73 3.72 22.97
C TRP A 67 -11.71 3.91 24.09
N LYS A 68 -11.82 3.06 25.11
CA LYS A 68 -10.92 3.05 26.26
C LYS A 68 -10.29 1.67 26.42
N LYS A 69 -9.05 1.60 26.88
CA LYS A 69 -8.34 0.33 27.13
C LYS A 69 -9.09 -0.59 28.09
N GLU A 70 -9.83 -0.01 29.06
CA GLU A 70 -10.64 -0.75 30.04
C GLU A 70 -11.84 -1.48 29.40
N TRP A 71 -12.17 -1.18 28.13
CA TRP A 71 -13.21 -1.91 27.41
C TRP A 71 -12.72 -3.24 26.82
N ILE A 72 -11.40 -3.45 26.76
CA ILE A 72 -10.82 -4.70 26.24
C ILE A 72 -11.26 -5.89 27.08
N GLY A 73 -11.90 -6.87 26.47
CA GLY A 73 -12.45 -8.06 27.11
C GLY A 73 -13.90 -7.93 27.55
N THR A 74 -14.53 -6.73 27.42
CA THR A 74 -15.91 -6.50 27.85
C THR A 74 -16.96 -6.81 26.78
N GLY A 75 -16.57 -6.96 25.51
CA GLY A 75 -17.47 -7.12 24.36
C GLY A 75 -17.94 -5.79 23.77
N LYS A 76 -17.59 -4.65 24.34
CA LYS A 76 -18.03 -3.33 23.84
C LYS A 76 -17.41 -3.00 22.49
N ILE A 77 -16.09 -3.19 22.35
CA ILE A 77 -15.35 -2.92 21.10
C ILE A 77 -15.88 -3.83 20.00
N ALA A 78 -16.03 -5.13 20.28
CA ALA A 78 -16.59 -6.10 19.34
C ALA A 78 -17.96 -5.67 18.82
N ASN A 79 -18.84 -5.17 19.69
CA ASN A 79 -20.17 -4.70 19.31
C ASN A 79 -20.13 -3.49 18.35
N TYR A 80 -19.19 -2.57 18.52
CA TYR A 80 -19.00 -1.46 17.58
C TYR A 80 -18.51 -1.96 16.23
N VAL A 81 -17.56 -2.90 16.22
CA VAL A 81 -17.04 -3.48 14.98
C VAL A 81 -18.11 -4.28 14.22
N VAL A 82 -18.97 -5.02 14.93
CA VAL A 82 -20.13 -5.70 14.31
C VAL A 82 -21.02 -4.71 13.57
N LYS A 83 -21.35 -3.56 14.20
CA LYS A 83 -22.14 -2.50 13.57
C LYS A 83 -21.44 -1.90 12.33
N ALA A 84 -20.12 -1.71 12.40
CA ALA A 84 -19.33 -1.22 11.27
C ALA A 84 -19.34 -2.21 10.10
N ILE A 85 -19.25 -3.52 10.37
CA ILE A 85 -19.33 -4.56 9.35
C ILE A 85 -20.71 -4.55 8.66
N ASP A 86 -21.79 -4.24 9.35
CA ASP A 86 -23.11 -4.11 8.73
C ASP A 86 -23.18 -2.97 7.70
N GLN A 87 -22.32 -1.96 7.80
CA GLN A 87 -22.20 -0.86 6.82
C GLN A 87 -21.31 -1.20 5.62
N SER A 88 -20.62 -2.34 5.61
CA SER A 88 -19.59 -2.66 4.61
C SER A 88 -20.10 -2.87 3.19
N LYS A 89 -21.43 -2.92 2.97
CA LYS A 89 -22.03 -3.23 1.63
C LYS A 89 -21.27 -4.39 0.94
N ASN A 90 -20.76 -4.19 -0.27
CA ASN A 90 -20.03 -5.21 -1.05
C ASN A 90 -18.49 -5.19 -0.82
N LEU A 91 -17.99 -4.41 0.12
CA LEU A 91 -16.55 -4.38 0.46
C LEU A 91 -16.04 -5.68 1.08
N ILE A 92 -16.92 -6.46 1.66
CA ILE A 92 -16.65 -7.82 2.16
C ILE A 92 -17.77 -8.74 1.67
N PHE A 93 -17.42 -9.93 1.21
CA PHE A 93 -18.39 -10.95 0.82
C PHE A 93 -19.27 -11.39 2.01
N MET A 94 -20.54 -11.71 1.73
CA MET A 94 -21.53 -12.05 2.77
C MET A 94 -21.05 -13.17 3.71
N ASN A 95 -20.47 -14.24 3.17
CA ASN A 95 -19.97 -15.35 3.99
C ASN A 95 -18.85 -14.91 4.94
N SER A 96 -17.97 -14.01 4.49
CA SER A 96 -16.89 -13.46 5.32
C SER A 96 -17.43 -12.54 6.42
N LYS A 97 -18.49 -11.78 6.14
CA LYS A 97 -19.18 -10.95 7.16
C LYS A 97 -19.76 -11.83 8.26
N VAL A 98 -20.49 -12.88 7.87
CA VAL A 98 -21.15 -13.81 8.82
C VAL A 98 -20.10 -14.50 9.68
N ASP A 99 -19.04 -15.06 9.06
CA ASP A 99 -17.94 -15.72 9.79
C ASP A 99 -17.28 -14.77 10.80
N PHE A 100 -16.96 -13.57 10.37
CA PHE A 100 -16.27 -12.61 11.23
C PHE A 100 -17.16 -12.10 12.38
N LYS A 101 -18.44 -11.83 12.11
CA LYS A 101 -19.43 -11.48 13.16
C LYS A 101 -19.60 -12.60 14.16
N ASN A 102 -19.67 -13.85 13.73
CA ASN A 102 -19.76 -15.01 14.61
C ASN A 102 -18.52 -15.10 15.53
N ARG A 103 -17.33 -14.87 14.98
CA ARG A 103 -16.08 -14.82 15.76
C ARG A 103 -16.09 -13.70 16.79
N LEU A 104 -16.53 -12.49 16.43
CA LEU A 104 -16.63 -11.36 17.36
C LEU A 104 -17.66 -11.60 18.47
N ASN A 105 -18.69 -12.40 18.20
CA ASN A 105 -19.70 -12.80 19.18
C ASN A 105 -19.27 -13.99 20.04
N ASP A 106 -18.08 -14.55 19.84
CA ASP A 106 -17.54 -15.64 20.67
C ASP A 106 -17.44 -15.16 22.12
N LYS A 107 -18.04 -15.96 23.01
CA LYS A 107 -18.11 -15.65 24.45
C LYS A 107 -16.90 -16.13 25.22
N HIS A 108 -15.96 -16.85 24.60
CA HIS A 108 -14.75 -17.32 25.27
C HIS A 108 -13.91 -16.12 25.77
N PRO A 109 -13.67 -15.99 27.09
CA PRO A 109 -13.11 -14.76 27.67
C PRO A 109 -11.72 -14.37 27.09
N MET A 110 -10.84 -15.38 26.89
CA MET A 110 -9.51 -15.13 26.36
C MET A 110 -9.57 -14.65 24.89
N PHE A 111 -10.36 -15.35 24.05
CA PHE A 111 -10.52 -14.95 22.65
C PHE A 111 -11.09 -13.54 22.53
N ARG A 112 -12.15 -13.23 23.30
CA ARG A 112 -12.76 -11.89 23.33
C ARG A 112 -11.73 -10.82 23.70
N LYS A 113 -10.93 -11.06 24.74
CA LYS A 113 -9.89 -10.12 25.17
C LYS A 113 -8.85 -9.89 24.08
N ASP A 114 -8.36 -10.94 23.44
CA ASP A 114 -7.38 -10.84 22.38
C ASP A 114 -7.97 -10.15 21.13
N ALA A 115 -9.19 -10.49 20.73
CA ALA A 115 -9.89 -9.87 19.62
C ALA A 115 -10.08 -8.36 19.85
N GLU A 116 -10.60 -7.95 21.02
CA GLU A 116 -10.80 -6.55 21.32
C GLU A 116 -9.50 -5.77 21.50
N ARG A 117 -8.42 -6.39 21.98
CA ARG A 117 -7.10 -5.78 22.04
C ARG A 117 -6.60 -5.47 20.62
N VAL A 118 -6.63 -6.44 19.72
CA VAL A 118 -6.20 -6.27 18.33
C VAL A 118 -7.03 -5.19 17.62
N LEU A 119 -8.35 -5.20 17.81
CA LEU A 119 -9.21 -4.16 17.24
C LEU A 119 -8.89 -2.78 17.81
N TYR A 120 -8.62 -2.68 19.11
CA TYR A 120 -8.18 -1.45 19.74
C TYR A 120 -6.85 -0.98 19.14
N ASP A 121 -5.88 -1.86 18.95
CA ASP A 121 -4.57 -1.54 18.40
C ASP A 121 -4.66 -1.10 16.93
N ILE A 122 -5.58 -1.68 16.14
CA ILE A 122 -5.83 -1.23 14.76
C ILE A 122 -6.29 0.24 14.75
N TYR A 123 -7.26 0.63 15.57
CA TYR A 123 -7.89 1.96 15.46
C TYR A 123 -7.28 3.03 16.36
N CYS A 124 -6.69 2.64 17.48
CA CYS A 124 -6.14 3.55 18.49
C CYS A 124 -4.62 3.44 18.65
N GLY A 125 -3.98 2.43 18.02
CA GLY A 125 -2.54 2.24 18.02
C GLY A 125 -1.83 2.95 16.87
N ASN A 126 -0.49 2.98 16.94
CA ASN A 126 0.37 3.66 15.97
C ASN A 126 1.22 2.69 15.11
N ASP A 127 1.14 1.38 15.37
CA ASP A 127 1.90 0.36 14.64
C ASP A 127 0.95 -0.54 13.84
N ASP A 128 0.70 -0.12 12.59
CA ASP A 128 -0.19 -0.82 11.66
C ASP A 128 0.36 -2.20 11.27
N ALA A 129 1.68 -2.35 11.17
CA ALA A 129 2.31 -3.62 10.82
C ALA A 129 2.09 -4.68 11.89
N THR A 130 2.32 -4.32 13.16
CA THR A 130 2.07 -5.20 14.29
C THR A 130 0.58 -5.49 14.46
N ALA A 131 -0.28 -4.48 14.33
CA ALA A 131 -1.73 -4.65 14.42
C ALA A 131 -2.27 -5.59 13.32
N PHE A 132 -1.76 -5.51 12.08
CA PHE A 132 -2.13 -6.41 10.99
C PHE A 132 -1.70 -7.86 11.27
N ARG A 133 -0.44 -8.06 11.73
CA ARG A 133 0.08 -9.40 12.07
C ARG A 133 -0.68 -10.02 13.23
N ASP A 134 -1.05 -9.24 14.23
CA ASP A 134 -1.84 -9.72 15.37
C ASP A 134 -3.29 -10.02 14.96
N ALA A 135 -3.87 -9.22 14.05
CA ALA A 135 -5.17 -9.54 13.45
C ALA A 135 -5.15 -10.91 12.73
N MET A 136 -4.07 -11.21 11.99
CA MET A 136 -3.93 -12.54 11.37
C MET A 136 -3.81 -13.67 12.38
N LYS A 137 -3.15 -13.47 13.52
CA LYS A 137 -3.05 -14.50 14.58
C LYS A 137 -4.42 -14.77 15.22
N VAL A 138 -5.18 -13.71 15.51
CA VAL A 138 -6.44 -13.82 16.24
C VAL A 138 -7.60 -14.22 15.32
N PHE A 139 -7.72 -13.58 14.17
CA PHE A 139 -8.84 -13.80 13.24
C PHE A 139 -8.53 -14.82 12.13
N GLY A 140 -7.30 -15.31 12.05
CA GLY A 140 -6.81 -16.12 10.94
C GLY A 140 -6.47 -15.25 9.72
N LYS A 141 -5.91 -15.88 8.70
CA LYS A 141 -5.50 -15.21 7.45
C LYS A 141 -6.71 -14.82 6.58
N LYS A 142 -7.66 -14.10 7.14
CA LYS A 142 -8.88 -13.61 6.49
C LYS A 142 -8.59 -12.27 5.79
N TYR A 143 -7.85 -12.33 4.70
CA TYR A 143 -7.30 -11.16 4.03
C TYR A 143 -8.35 -10.08 3.72
N PRO A 144 -9.50 -10.38 3.07
CA PRO A 144 -10.51 -9.35 2.79
C PRO A 144 -11.04 -8.66 4.04
N THR A 145 -11.22 -9.41 5.13
CA THR A 145 -11.75 -8.86 6.39
C THR A 145 -10.73 -7.96 7.08
N ILE A 146 -9.47 -8.39 7.15
CA ILE A 146 -8.40 -7.59 7.76
C ILE A 146 -8.19 -6.31 6.94
N ALA A 147 -8.07 -6.42 5.62
CA ALA A 147 -7.93 -5.26 4.74
C ALA A 147 -9.10 -4.27 4.87
N PHE A 148 -10.33 -4.76 5.04
CA PHE A 148 -11.48 -3.90 5.29
C PHE A 148 -11.34 -3.09 6.58
N LEU A 149 -10.85 -3.68 7.67
CA LEU A 149 -10.64 -2.96 8.93
C LEU A 149 -9.66 -1.79 8.74
N PHE A 150 -8.59 -2.02 7.99
CA PHE A 150 -7.62 -0.97 7.66
C PHE A 150 -8.19 0.06 6.68
N PHE A 151 -8.96 -0.36 5.70
CA PHE A 151 -9.64 0.57 4.78
C PHE A 151 -10.61 1.50 5.52
N VAL A 152 -11.37 0.99 6.48
CA VAL A 152 -12.24 1.81 7.34
C VAL A 152 -11.42 2.73 8.25
N LYS A 153 -10.24 2.30 8.72
CA LYS A 153 -9.32 3.15 9.48
C LYS A 153 -8.90 4.39 8.68
N ASP A 154 -8.44 4.17 7.45
CA ASP A 154 -7.96 5.24 6.59
C ASP A 154 -8.05 4.84 5.11
N TYR A 155 -9.15 5.19 4.45
CA TYR A 155 -9.38 4.88 3.03
C TYR A 155 -8.52 5.73 2.06
N SER A 156 -7.81 6.72 2.56
CA SER A 156 -6.81 7.44 1.75
C SER A 156 -5.50 6.65 1.61
N LYS A 157 -5.23 5.76 2.57
CA LYS A 157 -3.99 4.99 2.69
C LYS A 157 -4.17 3.52 2.36
N TYR A 158 -5.28 2.93 2.77
CA TYR A 158 -5.55 1.51 2.69
C TYR A 158 -6.66 1.18 1.70
N LEU A 159 -6.69 -0.05 1.21
CA LEU A 159 -7.63 -0.52 0.20
C LEU A 159 -8.32 -1.80 0.65
N PRO A 160 -9.58 -2.04 0.23
CA PRO A 160 -10.18 -3.36 0.33
C PRO A 160 -9.46 -4.31 -0.65
N ILE A 161 -9.58 -5.61 -0.44
CA ILE A 161 -8.97 -6.61 -1.31
C ILE A 161 -9.90 -7.80 -1.54
N SER A 162 -9.94 -8.27 -2.78
CA SER A 162 -10.52 -9.56 -3.18
C SER A 162 -9.42 -10.34 -3.89
N PRO A 163 -8.70 -11.22 -3.19
CA PRO A 163 -7.44 -11.76 -3.67
C PRO A 163 -7.52 -12.41 -5.06
N GLU A 164 -8.48 -13.28 -5.29
CA GLU A 164 -8.62 -14.00 -6.57
C GLU A 164 -8.91 -13.04 -7.73
N ASN A 165 -9.82 -12.06 -7.52
CA ASN A 165 -10.16 -11.07 -8.53
C ASN A 165 -9.00 -10.13 -8.83
N MET A 166 -8.25 -9.72 -7.80
CA MET A 166 -7.06 -8.87 -7.98
C MET A 166 -5.96 -9.62 -8.73
N ASP A 167 -5.73 -10.90 -8.41
CA ASP A 167 -4.75 -11.74 -9.10
C ASP A 167 -5.09 -11.91 -10.59
N GLU A 168 -6.39 -12.06 -10.93
CA GLU A 168 -6.84 -12.12 -12.31
C GLU A 168 -6.57 -10.80 -13.04
N SER A 169 -6.92 -9.68 -12.43
CA SER A 169 -6.67 -8.35 -12.99
C SER A 169 -5.19 -8.08 -13.20
N PHE A 170 -4.34 -8.40 -12.22
CA PHE A 170 -2.89 -8.25 -12.36
C PHE A 170 -2.33 -9.10 -13.49
N SER A 171 -2.82 -10.32 -13.67
CA SER A 171 -2.46 -11.16 -14.80
C SER A 171 -2.87 -10.53 -16.14
N LEU A 172 -4.07 -9.93 -16.22
CA LEU A 172 -4.53 -9.20 -17.41
C LEU A 172 -3.63 -7.99 -17.72
N LEU A 173 -3.11 -7.33 -16.71
CA LEU A 173 -2.19 -6.19 -16.83
C LEU A 173 -0.73 -6.61 -17.07
N GLY A 174 -0.41 -7.92 -17.02
CA GLY A 174 0.96 -8.40 -17.11
C GLY A 174 1.81 -8.12 -15.87
N ILE A 175 1.16 -7.90 -14.73
CA ILE A 175 1.81 -7.68 -13.43
C ILE A 175 2.00 -9.03 -12.75
N ASP A 176 3.25 -9.42 -12.51
CA ASP A 176 3.60 -10.66 -11.83
C ASP A 176 3.57 -10.47 -10.30
N PHE A 177 2.35 -10.40 -9.76
CA PHE A 177 2.10 -10.29 -8.33
C PHE A 177 0.87 -11.11 -7.94
N LYS A 178 0.90 -11.69 -6.75
CA LYS A 178 -0.17 -12.55 -6.23
C LYS A 178 -0.57 -12.14 -4.83
N THR A 179 -1.87 -12.11 -4.59
CA THR A 179 -2.48 -11.83 -3.29
C THR A 179 -3.18 -13.06 -2.70
N SER A 180 -3.66 -13.98 -3.55
CA SER A 180 -4.30 -15.22 -3.12
C SER A 180 -3.36 -16.07 -2.28
N TYR A 181 -3.85 -16.49 -1.10
CA TYR A 181 -3.07 -17.27 -0.12
C TYR A 181 -1.81 -16.57 0.42
N ARG A 182 -1.64 -15.28 0.17
CA ARG A 182 -0.47 -14.46 0.53
C ARG A 182 -0.75 -13.44 1.64
N CYS A 183 -1.82 -13.61 2.42
CA CYS A 183 -2.18 -12.66 3.48
C CYS A 183 -1.00 -12.43 4.43
N SER A 184 -0.37 -11.27 4.31
CA SER A 184 0.68 -10.73 5.18
C SER A 184 0.70 -9.21 5.06
N TRP A 185 1.32 -8.53 6.03
CA TRP A 185 1.48 -7.09 5.98
C TRP A 185 2.32 -6.64 4.78
N GLU A 186 3.39 -7.37 4.51
CA GLU A 186 4.32 -7.10 3.42
C GLU A 186 3.61 -7.21 2.06
N ASN A 187 2.83 -8.29 1.85
CA ASN A 187 2.04 -8.45 0.63
C ASN A 187 0.94 -7.39 0.51
N TYR A 188 0.35 -6.95 1.62
CA TYR A 188 -0.67 -5.89 1.61
C TYR A 188 -0.07 -4.53 1.25
N CYS A 189 1.10 -4.20 1.77
CA CYS A 189 1.81 -2.98 1.39
C CYS A 189 2.20 -2.98 -0.09
N GLU A 190 2.75 -4.10 -0.59
CA GLU A 190 3.11 -4.24 -2.01
C GLU A 190 1.90 -4.13 -2.93
N TYR A 191 0.77 -4.74 -2.54
CA TYR A 191 -0.51 -4.58 -3.24
C TYR A 191 -0.91 -3.09 -3.37
N ILE A 192 -0.85 -2.34 -2.27
CA ILE A 192 -1.19 -0.91 -2.25
C ILE A 192 -0.24 -0.11 -3.15
N GLU A 193 1.07 -0.41 -3.13
CA GLU A 193 2.04 0.27 -3.99
C GLU A 193 1.78 0.00 -5.47
N ILE A 194 1.45 -1.23 -5.85
CA ILE A 194 1.07 -1.56 -7.23
C ILE A 194 -0.16 -0.75 -7.67
N ILE A 195 -1.19 -0.65 -6.83
CA ILE A 195 -2.37 0.18 -7.14
C ILE A 195 -1.99 1.67 -7.23
N ARG A 196 -1.04 2.14 -6.42
CA ARG A 196 -0.53 3.52 -6.49
C ARG A 196 0.21 3.78 -7.79
N GLU A 197 1.07 2.86 -8.22
CA GLU A 197 1.73 2.96 -9.54
C GLU A 197 0.72 2.98 -10.69
N ILE A 198 -0.32 2.13 -10.63
CA ILE A 198 -1.41 2.15 -11.60
C ILE A 198 -2.13 3.50 -11.59
N LYS A 199 -2.42 4.07 -10.41
CA LYS A 199 -3.04 5.40 -10.27
C LYS A 199 -2.23 6.50 -10.98
N GLU A 200 -0.90 6.48 -10.81
CA GLU A 200 -0.03 7.46 -11.47
C GLU A 200 -0.11 7.34 -13.01
N VAL A 201 -0.10 6.10 -13.53
CA VAL A 201 -0.25 5.89 -14.98
C VAL A 201 -1.63 6.32 -15.46
N MET A 202 -2.70 6.03 -14.72
CA MET A 202 -4.07 6.49 -15.03
C MET A 202 -4.16 8.01 -15.08
N ALA A 203 -3.52 8.71 -14.13
CA ALA A 203 -3.52 10.17 -14.09
C ALA A 203 -2.80 10.82 -15.28
N GLU A 204 -1.83 10.12 -15.87
CA GLU A 204 -1.12 10.55 -17.08
C GLU A 204 -1.85 10.17 -18.38
N THR A 205 -2.72 9.17 -18.31
CA THR A 205 -3.42 8.61 -19.47
C THR A 205 -4.82 9.23 -19.65
N LEU A 206 -5.59 9.31 -18.57
CA LEU A 206 -7.01 9.69 -18.62
C LEU A 206 -7.21 11.21 -18.53
N THR A 207 -8.19 11.71 -19.26
CA THR A 207 -8.72 13.06 -19.04
C THR A 207 -9.77 13.00 -17.93
N MET A 208 -9.52 13.73 -16.85
CA MET A 208 -10.32 13.70 -15.63
C MET A 208 -10.85 15.08 -15.27
N ASN A 209 -12.08 15.13 -14.75
CA ASN A 209 -12.67 16.36 -14.19
C ASN A 209 -12.31 16.58 -12.72
N SER A 210 -11.68 15.59 -12.06
CA SER A 210 -11.33 15.64 -10.66
C SER A 210 -10.04 14.84 -10.40
N GLU A 211 -9.42 15.09 -9.27
CA GLU A 211 -8.25 14.31 -8.83
C GLU A 211 -8.60 12.82 -8.63
N LEU A 212 -7.71 11.93 -9.11
CA LEU A 212 -7.79 10.49 -8.88
C LEU A 212 -7.40 10.15 -7.44
N TRP A 213 -8.25 9.41 -6.78
CA TRP A 213 -7.95 8.82 -5.48
C TRP A 213 -7.42 7.40 -5.65
N LEU A 214 -6.79 6.88 -4.61
CA LEU A 214 -6.26 5.51 -4.63
C LEU A 214 -7.36 4.46 -4.87
N ILE A 215 -8.55 4.70 -4.33
CA ILE A 215 -9.72 3.83 -4.52
C ILE A 215 -10.24 3.83 -5.96
N ASP A 216 -10.02 4.89 -6.73
CA ASP A 216 -10.43 4.96 -8.14
C ASP A 216 -9.57 3.99 -8.98
N ALA A 217 -8.26 3.94 -8.74
CA ALA A 217 -7.38 2.97 -9.37
C ALA A 217 -7.71 1.53 -8.95
N HIS A 218 -8.09 1.33 -7.68
CA HIS A 218 -8.62 0.04 -7.24
C HIS A 218 -9.90 -0.33 -8.00
N SER A 219 -10.80 0.62 -8.24
CA SER A 219 -12.04 0.38 -8.98
C SER A 219 -11.77 0.03 -10.45
N PHE A 220 -10.77 0.68 -11.09
CA PHE A 220 -10.30 0.27 -12.41
C PHE A 220 -9.83 -1.20 -12.40
N VAL A 221 -8.94 -1.56 -11.48
CA VAL A 221 -8.42 -2.94 -11.36
C VAL A 221 -9.54 -3.93 -11.07
N TRP A 222 -10.55 -3.54 -10.30
CA TRP A 222 -11.73 -4.36 -10.04
C TRP A 222 -12.55 -4.61 -11.31
N ILE A 223 -12.84 -3.57 -12.10
CA ILE A 223 -13.74 -3.67 -13.25
C ILE A 223 -13.13 -4.46 -14.40
N ILE A 224 -11.81 -4.37 -14.61
CA ILE A 224 -11.18 -5.04 -15.76
C ILE A 224 -11.25 -6.57 -15.70
N HIS A 225 -11.43 -7.19 -14.50
CA HIS A 225 -11.67 -8.63 -14.40
C HIS A 225 -13.13 -9.02 -14.65
N GLU A 226 -14.07 -8.09 -14.55
CA GLU A 226 -15.48 -8.38 -14.75
C GLU A 226 -15.77 -8.85 -16.17
N GLU A 227 -16.69 -9.80 -16.26
CA GLU A 227 -17.11 -10.38 -17.54
C GLU A 227 -17.62 -9.34 -18.53
N ARG A 228 -18.29 -8.31 -18.03
CA ARG A 228 -18.79 -7.19 -18.85
C ARG A 228 -17.66 -6.48 -19.61
N PHE A 229 -16.55 -6.17 -18.95
CA PHE A 229 -15.39 -5.54 -19.59
C PHE A 229 -14.65 -6.53 -20.50
N ARG A 230 -14.43 -7.74 -20.07
CA ARG A 230 -13.69 -8.76 -20.83
C ARG A 230 -14.38 -9.12 -22.15
N ASN A 231 -15.71 -9.19 -22.13
CA ASN A 231 -16.51 -9.55 -23.31
C ASN A 231 -16.89 -8.34 -24.17
N TRP A 232 -16.61 -7.11 -23.72
CA TRP A 232 -16.87 -5.93 -24.52
C TRP A 232 -15.97 -5.88 -25.76
N LYS A 233 -16.60 -5.64 -26.92
CA LYS A 233 -15.95 -5.54 -28.22
C LYS A 233 -16.03 -4.09 -28.70
N PRO A 234 -14.91 -3.36 -28.83
CA PRO A 234 -14.90 -2.04 -29.45
C PRO A 234 -15.31 -2.15 -30.93
N THR A 235 -15.90 -1.10 -31.47
CA THR A 235 -16.06 -0.93 -32.92
C THR A 235 -14.71 -0.64 -33.56
N LYS A 236 -14.63 -0.70 -34.90
CA LYS A 236 -13.37 -0.38 -35.61
C LYS A 236 -12.93 1.07 -35.36
N GLU A 237 -13.87 1.98 -35.26
CA GLU A 237 -13.61 3.38 -34.93
C GLU A 237 -13.05 3.53 -33.52
N GLN A 238 -13.62 2.83 -32.54
CA GLN A 238 -13.14 2.81 -31.17
C GLN A 238 -11.76 2.14 -31.06
N GLU A 239 -11.49 1.06 -31.81
CA GLU A 239 -10.17 0.44 -31.90
C GLU A 239 -9.11 1.43 -32.35
N ALA A 240 -9.40 2.20 -33.42
CA ALA A 240 -8.48 3.22 -33.93
C ALA A 240 -8.23 4.35 -32.90
N VAL A 241 -9.26 4.74 -32.15
CA VAL A 241 -9.14 5.73 -31.06
C VAL A 241 -8.25 5.19 -29.95
N ILE A 242 -8.48 3.94 -29.51
CA ILE A 242 -7.69 3.29 -28.45
C ILE A 242 -6.22 3.15 -28.86
N GLU A 243 -5.93 2.71 -30.09
CA GLU A 243 -4.56 2.59 -30.60
C GLU A 243 -3.84 3.93 -30.59
N LYS A 244 -4.44 4.96 -31.17
CA LYS A 244 -3.86 6.31 -31.22
C LYS A 244 -3.64 6.90 -29.83
N ALA A 245 -4.64 6.82 -28.95
CA ALA A 245 -4.55 7.33 -27.58
C ALA A 245 -3.47 6.59 -26.79
N THR A 246 -3.29 5.28 -27.04
CA THR A 246 -2.23 4.46 -26.44
C THR A 246 -0.86 4.95 -26.86
N GLU A 247 -0.62 5.19 -28.15
CA GLU A 247 0.64 5.72 -28.68
C GLU A 247 0.97 7.09 -28.08
N ASP A 248 0.01 8.02 -28.13
CA ASP A 248 0.14 9.38 -27.61
C ASP A 248 0.43 9.38 -26.09
N SER A 249 -0.17 8.46 -25.34
CA SER A 249 0.04 8.33 -23.89
C SER A 249 1.42 7.73 -23.56
N ILE A 250 1.86 6.73 -24.31
CA ILE A 250 3.20 6.15 -24.17
C ILE A 250 4.27 7.22 -24.42
N ASP A 251 4.13 7.99 -25.49
CA ASP A 251 5.07 9.07 -25.84
C ASP A 251 5.13 10.14 -24.73
N ARG A 252 3.98 10.52 -24.14
CA ARG A 252 3.93 11.46 -23.02
C ARG A 252 4.64 10.91 -21.78
N ILE A 253 4.39 9.65 -21.44
CA ILE A 253 4.94 9.01 -20.23
C ILE A 253 6.45 8.77 -20.39
N THR A 254 6.90 8.29 -21.54
CA THR A 254 8.31 7.93 -21.77
C THR A 254 9.20 9.14 -22.11
N GLY A 255 8.63 10.22 -22.65
CA GLY A 255 9.35 11.46 -22.98
C GLY A 255 9.58 12.41 -21.81
N ARG A 256 9.04 12.11 -20.62
CA ARG A 256 9.14 12.99 -19.43
C ARG A 256 10.41 12.74 -18.62
N LYS A 257 10.98 13.84 -18.10
CA LYS A 257 11.97 13.77 -17.00
C LYS A 257 11.28 13.17 -15.77
N PRO A 258 11.94 12.29 -14.97
CA PRO A 258 11.36 11.73 -13.77
C PRO A 258 10.87 12.83 -12.83
N LYS A 259 9.61 12.72 -12.36
CA LYS A 259 9.06 13.62 -11.35
C LYS A 259 9.78 13.41 -10.03
N GLN A 260 10.14 14.49 -9.34
CA GLN A 260 10.53 14.40 -7.93
C GLN A 260 9.28 14.05 -7.10
N VAL A 261 9.23 12.85 -6.57
CA VAL A 261 8.21 12.43 -5.61
C VAL A 261 8.73 12.78 -4.21
N GLN A 262 8.05 13.68 -3.51
CA GLN A 262 8.27 13.84 -2.06
C GLN A 262 7.58 12.67 -1.36
N THR A 263 8.36 11.63 -1.02
CA THR A 263 7.89 10.54 -0.17
C THR A 263 7.91 11.03 1.27
N LEU A 264 6.75 11.20 1.89
CA LEU A 264 6.64 11.40 3.34
C LEU A 264 6.96 10.07 4.03
N THR A 265 8.25 9.78 4.18
CA THR A 265 8.71 8.73 5.07
C THR A 265 8.72 9.30 6.49
N THR A 266 8.08 8.63 7.44
CA THR A 266 8.33 8.86 8.87
C THR A 266 9.78 8.47 9.14
N GLY A 267 10.69 9.42 8.98
CA GLY A 267 12.10 9.27 9.30
C GLY A 267 12.34 9.68 10.75
N PHE A 268 13.12 8.89 11.47
CA PHE A 268 13.69 9.34 12.74
C PHE A 268 14.60 10.55 12.47
N VAL A 269 14.47 11.59 13.28
CA VAL A 269 15.42 12.72 13.26
C VAL A 269 16.75 12.19 13.82
N ARG A 270 17.71 11.91 12.92
CA ARG A 270 19.03 11.41 13.29
C ARG A 270 19.92 12.55 13.74
N ASN A 271 20.70 12.32 14.79
CA ASN A 271 21.69 13.28 15.24
C ASN A 271 22.90 13.28 14.28
N THR A 272 23.04 14.34 13.49
CA THR A 272 24.15 14.49 12.51
C THR A 272 25.52 14.46 13.14
N GLU A 273 25.68 14.86 14.39
CA GLU A 273 26.97 14.86 15.12
C GLU A 273 27.38 13.42 15.50
N ILE A 274 26.44 12.55 15.85
CA ILE A 274 26.73 11.13 16.11
C ILE A 274 27.21 10.46 14.81
N ALA A 275 26.54 10.71 13.68
CA ALA A 275 26.94 10.18 12.38
C ALA A 275 28.36 10.67 11.97
N LYS A 276 28.69 11.95 12.19
CA LYS A 276 30.02 12.48 11.94
C LYS A 276 31.06 11.84 12.83
N SER A 277 30.78 11.73 14.13
CA SER A 277 31.68 11.14 15.11
C SER A 277 31.98 9.68 14.80
N ALA A 278 30.96 8.88 14.40
CA ALA A 278 31.15 7.49 13.98
C ALA A 278 32.06 7.38 12.74
N LYS A 279 31.90 8.27 11.74
CA LYS A 279 32.77 8.32 10.55
C LYS A 279 34.20 8.72 10.89
N LEU A 280 34.39 9.69 11.80
CA LEU A 280 35.72 10.11 12.29
C LEU A 280 36.43 8.95 13.04
N ARG A 281 35.71 8.25 13.91
CA ARG A 281 36.21 7.06 14.61
C ARG A 281 36.70 5.97 13.64
N ALA A 282 36.00 5.77 12.53
CA ALA A 282 36.32 4.76 11.54
C ALA A 282 37.57 5.09 10.69
N LYS A 283 38.07 6.31 10.69
CA LYS A 283 39.30 6.77 9.99
C LYS A 283 39.35 6.33 8.53
N GLY A 284 38.21 6.34 7.83
CA GLY A 284 38.11 5.95 6.43
C GLY A 284 38.07 4.45 6.18
N ILE A 285 38.00 3.61 7.21
CA ILE A 285 37.93 2.13 7.11
C ILE A 285 36.51 1.66 7.45
N CYS A 286 35.93 0.83 6.59
CA CYS A 286 34.61 0.21 6.86
C CYS A 286 34.70 -0.71 8.08
N GLN A 287 33.89 -0.48 9.11
CA GLN A 287 33.95 -1.26 10.36
C GLN A 287 33.41 -2.70 10.23
N LEU A 288 32.76 -3.05 9.09
CA LEU A 288 32.31 -4.43 8.82
C LEU A 288 33.32 -5.24 8.00
N CYS A 289 33.69 -4.74 6.81
CA CYS A 289 34.61 -5.49 5.93
C CYS A 289 36.09 -5.14 6.16
N GLU A 290 36.38 -4.15 6.99
CA GLU A 290 37.74 -3.70 7.36
C GLU A 290 38.58 -3.20 6.16
N LYS A 291 37.91 -2.86 5.04
CA LYS A 291 38.54 -2.29 3.84
C LYS A 291 38.43 -0.77 3.84
N PRO A 292 39.34 -0.06 3.16
CA PRO A 292 39.22 1.37 2.95
C PRO A 292 37.89 1.74 2.28
N ALA A 293 37.40 2.96 2.52
CA ALA A 293 36.26 3.52 1.80
C ALA A 293 36.48 3.41 0.30
N PRO A 294 35.46 3.03 -0.50
CA PRO A 294 35.62 2.72 -1.91
C PRO A 294 35.92 3.96 -2.78
N PHE A 295 35.60 5.16 -2.30
CA PHE A 295 35.84 6.45 -2.97
C PHE A 295 35.85 7.59 -1.97
N LEU A 296 36.25 8.77 -2.44
CA LEU A 296 36.18 10.02 -1.69
C LEU A 296 34.86 10.74 -1.97
N GLY A 297 34.24 11.32 -0.97
CA GLY A 297 33.10 12.20 -1.11
C GLY A 297 33.45 13.51 -1.81
N ARG A 298 32.43 14.33 -2.11
CA ARG A 298 32.63 15.67 -2.72
C ARG A 298 33.43 16.62 -1.82
N ASP A 299 33.48 16.36 -0.53
CA ASP A 299 34.26 17.07 0.48
C ASP A 299 35.71 16.57 0.60
N GLY A 300 36.12 15.64 -0.27
CA GLY A 300 37.46 15.04 -0.27
C GLY A 300 37.72 13.99 0.84
N ASN A 301 36.72 13.69 1.67
CA ASN A 301 36.84 12.72 2.74
C ASN A 301 36.46 11.29 2.28
N PRO A 302 37.02 10.24 2.90
CA PRO A 302 36.62 8.84 2.64
C PRO A 302 35.10 8.66 2.84
N TYR A 303 34.39 8.16 1.82
CA TYR A 303 32.96 8.01 1.86
C TYR A 303 32.53 6.75 2.62
N LEU A 304 31.96 6.96 3.80
CA LEU A 304 31.32 5.92 4.60
C LEU A 304 29.92 6.40 5.02
N GLU A 305 29.03 5.44 5.27
CA GLU A 305 27.64 5.67 5.69
C GLU A 305 27.47 5.25 7.15
N ALA A 306 26.73 6.07 7.92
CA ALA A 306 26.43 5.76 9.31
C ALA A 306 25.27 4.77 9.37
N HIS A 307 25.45 3.66 10.10
CA HIS A 307 24.49 2.60 10.26
C HIS A 307 24.22 2.31 11.74
N HIS A 308 22.93 2.30 12.14
CA HIS A 308 22.53 1.90 13.48
C HIS A 308 22.58 0.36 13.60
N ILE A 309 23.43 -0.16 14.47
CA ILE A 309 23.65 -1.59 14.69
C ILE A 309 22.37 -2.26 15.19
N LEU A 310 21.72 -1.66 16.18
CA LEU A 310 20.33 -1.92 16.53
C LEU A 310 19.48 -0.82 15.90
N TRP A 311 18.58 -1.21 15.03
CA TRP A 311 17.79 -0.26 14.23
C TRP A 311 16.91 0.62 15.13
N LEU A 312 16.79 1.91 14.79
CA LEU A 312 15.91 2.85 15.50
C LEU A 312 14.44 2.37 15.53
N SER A 313 14.00 1.69 14.48
CA SER A 313 12.67 1.06 14.39
C SER A 313 12.49 -0.16 15.32
N ARG A 314 13.58 -0.66 15.91
CA ARG A 314 13.61 -1.76 16.89
C ARG A 314 14.06 -1.26 18.25
N GLU A 315 13.74 -0.03 18.60
CA GLU A 315 14.10 0.62 19.87
C GLU A 315 15.62 0.83 20.07
N GLY A 316 16.40 0.86 18.97
CA GLY A 316 17.82 1.21 19.02
C GLY A 316 18.01 2.68 19.39
N GLU A 317 18.99 2.97 20.23
CA GLU A 317 19.33 4.32 20.60
C GLU A 317 20.14 5.04 19.50
N ASP A 318 19.91 6.34 19.31
CA ASP A 318 20.75 7.19 18.48
C ASP A 318 21.96 7.64 19.30
N SER A 319 22.89 6.71 19.52
CA SER A 319 24.09 6.89 20.35
C SER A 319 25.34 6.42 19.59
N LEU A 320 26.50 6.94 19.95
CA LEU A 320 27.76 6.59 19.30
C LEU A 320 28.13 5.10 19.44
N ASP A 321 27.67 4.46 20.50
CA ASP A 321 27.89 3.04 20.77
C ASP A 321 26.97 2.13 19.94
N ASN A 322 25.94 2.71 19.34
CA ASN A 322 25.02 2.00 18.44
C ASN A 322 25.20 2.36 16.97
N VAL A 323 26.14 3.24 16.61
CA VAL A 323 26.35 3.68 15.22
C VAL A 323 27.74 3.26 14.72
N ALA A 324 27.75 2.50 13.61
CA ALA A 324 28.97 2.10 12.89
C ALA A 324 29.09 2.85 11.54
N ALA A 325 30.31 3.05 11.07
CA ALA A 325 30.59 3.62 9.75
C ALA A 325 30.94 2.51 8.76
N LEU A 326 30.13 2.38 7.70
CA LEU A 326 30.20 1.28 6.73
C LEU A 326 30.42 1.81 5.31
N CYS A 327 31.07 1.02 4.45
CA CYS A 327 31.02 1.29 3.02
C CYS A 327 29.60 1.03 2.46
N PRO A 328 29.20 1.62 1.32
CA PRO A 328 27.84 1.48 0.78
C PRO A 328 27.40 0.00 0.64
N ASN A 329 28.28 -0.87 0.18
CA ASN A 329 27.97 -2.29 0.00
C ASN A 329 27.67 -2.98 1.35
N CYS A 330 28.46 -2.70 2.39
CA CYS A 330 28.23 -3.26 3.72
C CYS A 330 26.99 -2.65 4.38
N HIS A 331 26.72 -1.37 4.17
CA HIS A 331 25.52 -0.71 4.67
C HIS A 331 24.25 -1.34 4.05
N THR A 332 24.23 -1.50 2.74
CA THR A 332 23.14 -2.21 2.03
C THR A 332 23.00 -3.65 2.51
N LYS A 333 24.13 -4.39 2.68
CA LYS A 333 24.09 -5.76 3.23
C LYS A 333 23.41 -5.82 4.58
N MET A 334 23.72 -4.90 5.50
CA MET A 334 23.10 -4.87 6.83
C MET A 334 21.59 -4.61 6.76
N HIS A 335 21.11 -3.84 5.79
CA HIS A 335 19.69 -3.61 5.59
C HIS A 335 18.93 -4.77 4.93
N ILE A 336 19.60 -5.57 4.09
CA ILE A 336 18.97 -6.66 3.33
C ILE A 336 19.11 -8.00 4.07
N VAL A 337 20.30 -8.31 4.63
CA VAL A 337 20.63 -9.63 5.18
C VAL A 337 20.48 -9.65 6.70
N ASP A 338 20.90 -8.59 7.41
CA ASP A 338 20.85 -8.43 8.88
C ASP A 338 21.40 -9.68 9.62
N ASP A 339 22.58 -10.17 9.16
CA ASP A 339 23.20 -11.38 9.72
C ASP A 339 23.64 -11.13 11.19
N PRO A 340 23.20 -11.96 12.15
CA PRO A 340 23.59 -11.81 13.56
C PRO A 340 25.10 -11.78 13.80
N LYS A 341 25.89 -12.46 12.96
CA LYS A 341 27.36 -12.45 13.05
C LYS A 341 27.95 -11.10 12.69
N ASP A 342 27.38 -10.45 11.68
CA ASP A 342 27.78 -9.10 11.26
C ASP A 342 27.38 -8.08 12.32
N VAL A 343 26.20 -8.19 12.90
CA VAL A 343 25.73 -7.35 14.02
C VAL A 343 26.69 -7.46 15.21
N GLU A 344 27.07 -8.68 15.59
CA GLU A 344 27.99 -8.92 16.72
C GLU A 344 29.40 -8.37 16.42
N LYS A 345 29.87 -8.51 15.16
CA LYS A 345 31.14 -7.93 14.73
C LYS A 345 31.13 -6.41 14.86
N LEU A 346 30.05 -5.75 14.45
CA LEU A 346 29.89 -4.31 14.55
C LEU A 346 29.84 -3.84 16.02
N ARG A 347 29.14 -4.54 16.89
CA ARG A 347 29.12 -4.22 18.32
C ARG A 347 30.54 -4.22 18.94
N ARG A 348 31.34 -5.19 18.57
CA ARG A 348 32.75 -5.23 19.00
C ARG A 348 33.61 -4.13 18.39
N ALA A 349 33.32 -3.72 17.15
CA ALA A 349 34.06 -2.68 16.46
C ALA A 349 33.78 -1.28 17.01
N VAL A 350 32.58 -1.02 17.54
CA VAL A 350 32.21 0.29 18.12
C VAL A 350 32.56 0.42 19.61
N ALA A 351 32.73 -0.70 20.31
CA ALA A 351 33.13 -0.74 21.71
C ALA A 351 34.65 -0.49 21.95
N ARG A 352 35.42 -0.39 20.86
CA ARG A 352 36.88 -0.07 20.89
C ARG A 352 37.11 1.43 20.67
#